data_e82c5093517b596302b0fc98a261e970
#
_entry.id   e82c5093517b596302b0fc98a261e970
#
_cell.length_a   1.000
_cell.length_b   1.000
_cell.length_c   1.000
_cell.angle_alpha   90.00
_cell.angle_beta   90.00
_cell.angle_gamma   90.00
#
_symmetry.space_group_name_H-M   'P 1'
#
loop_
_entity.id
_entity.type
_entity.pdbx_description
1 polymer ?
#
loop_
_entity_poly.entity_id
_entity_poly.type
_entity_poly.pdbx_seq_one_letter_code
_entity_poly.pdbx_strand_id
1 'polypeptide(L)'
;YFLDKTYRKESGRSMFYEVSTEVMEEVESQLGELNGEAFQTTMTDFWTAVQELSKDPSSSVTQGLIVQRASEFVQRASAVYAGLSSYQDNLNTQIRQNVDKINKYGNQLLTLNDQIRAIESGGIEHANDLRDARNQILDELAELTNMSFSEDRYGSVSVQIEGVDFVKDGTCYEIAMKTDEATGFVTPFWPMNASYTTRDDGTRVYNIDGAEVFDLSIEISSDLGTDIGGLKAMLLARGDHRANYTDLAEGKYDSVSQSVVMNIQGEFDQMIHNVVTKINDILAEAAGVQSGDLELADGTTLKNAKYCAVDSDGYMRMEDGTPIQLFTKVTTDGYRKVTGKDGKDYWVMNEEKADSPESLYTIGNLQVNSALMQEPSKLGFRLADGSEDKKTADALKAAFTEESYTLNPNVQKKTTFVDYYTDLVSQVANSGYVFRSIYENQVNTVEATQSAREQVVGVSTDEELSNMIKFQNAY
;
A
#
# COMPACT_ATOMS: atom_id res chain seq x y z
N TYR A 1 -11.31 -37.37 -5.70
CA TYR A 1 -11.57 -36.27 -6.63
C TYR A 1 -12.39 -35.11 -6.01
N PHE A 2 -13.56 -35.42 -5.36
CA PHE A 2 -14.35 -34.37 -4.70
C PHE A 2 -13.59 -33.75 -3.51
N LEU A 3 -13.04 -34.59 -2.63
CA LEU A 3 -12.26 -34.16 -1.47
C LEU A 3 -10.99 -33.42 -1.88
N ASP A 4 -10.31 -33.83 -2.96
CA ASP A 4 -9.15 -33.12 -3.48
C ASP A 4 -9.50 -31.71 -3.95
N LYS A 5 -10.63 -31.55 -4.65
CA LYS A 5 -11.11 -30.23 -5.07
C LYS A 5 -11.44 -29.34 -3.88
N THR A 6 -12.11 -29.91 -2.86
CA THR A 6 -12.47 -29.16 -1.66
C THR A 6 -11.21 -28.77 -0.89
N TYR A 7 -10.31 -29.72 -0.64
CA TYR A 7 -9.03 -29.47 0.02
C TYR A 7 -8.25 -28.33 -0.66
N ARG A 8 -8.04 -28.43 -1.96
CA ARG A 8 -7.28 -27.44 -2.74
C ARG A 8 -7.92 -26.05 -2.70
N LYS A 9 -9.25 -25.99 -2.79
CA LYS A 9 -9.98 -24.72 -2.67
C LYS A 9 -9.81 -24.11 -1.28
N GLU A 10 -9.99 -24.89 -0.22
CA GLU A 10 -9.88 -24.40 1.16
C GLU A 10 -8.42 -24.08 1.53
N SER A 11 -7.44 -24.84 1.01
CA SER A 11 -6.01 -24.54 1.17
C SER A 11 -5.62 -23.22 0.50
N GLY A 12 -6.10 -22.95 -0.72
CA GLY A 12 -5.90 -21.66 -1.39
C GLY A 12 -6.54 -20.50 -0.64
N ARG A 13 -7.72 -20.70 -0.03
CA ARG A 13 -8.35 -19.68 0.83
C ARG A 13 -7.55 -19.47 2.11
N SER A 14 -7.08 -20.54 2.75
CA SER A 14 -6.21 -20.44 3.93
C SER A 14 -4.97 -19.62 3.64
N MET A 15 -4.28 -19.89 2.52
CA MET A 15 -3.09 -19.14 2.10
C MET A 15 -3.39 -17.67 1.82
N PHE A 16 -4.56 -17.35 1.23
CA PHE A 16 -4.97 -15.96 1.04
C PHE A 16 -5.04 -15.18 2.37
N TYR A 17 -5.65 -15.78 3.39
CA TYR A 17 -5.77 -15.13 4.70
C TYR A 17 -4.49 -15.21 5.53
N GLU A 18 -3.65 -16.21 5.34
CA GLU A 18 -2.30 -16.28 5.90
C GLU A 18 -1.46 -15.09 5.44
N VAL A 19 -1.35 -14.90 4.13
CA VAL A 19 -0.64 -13.77 3.54
C VAL A 19 -1.24 -12.44 4.00
N SER A 20 -2.56 -12.32 4.05
CA SER A 20 -3.23 -11.11 4.52
C SER A 20 -2.90 -10.80 5.98
N THR A 21 -2.79 -11.83 6.83
CA THR A 21 -2.39 -11.70 8.25
C THR A 21 -0.93 -11.27 8.37
N GLU A 22 -0.02 -11.90 7.62
CA GLU A 22 1.40 -11.52 7.60
C GLU A 22 1.62 -10.09 7.13
N VAL A 23 0.86 -9.65 6.11
CA VAL A 23 0.90 -8.26 5.64
C VAL A 23 0.49 -7.29 6.74
N MET A 24 -0.58 -7.59 7.49
CA MET A 24 -1.01 -6.71 8.59
C MET A 24 0.01 -6.66 9.72
N GLU A 25 0.62 -7.80 10.08
CA GLU A 25 1.69 -7.85 11.09
C GLU A 25 2.91 -7.03 10.68
N GLU A 26 3.31 -7.10 9.42
CA GLU A 26 4.42 -6.30 8.90
C GLU A 26 4.08 -4.81 8.88
N VAL A 27 2.87 -4.43 8.46
CA VAL A 27 2.40 -3.04 8.50
C VAL A 27 2.39 -2.50 9.94
N GLU A 28 1.89 -3.27 10.91
CA GLU A 28 1.95 -2.91 12.33
C GLU A 28 3.40 -2.70 12.80
N SER A 29 4.32 -3.56 12.36
CA SER A 29 5.75 -3.43 12.66
C SER A 29 6.36 -2.16 12.07
N GLN A 30 6.00 -1.81 10.82
CA GLN A 30 6.50 -0.60 10.15
C GLN A 30 5.95 0.69 10.79
N LEU A 31 4.73 0.67 11.29
CA LEU A 31 4.19 1.78 12.09
C LEU A 31 4.95 1.97 13.41
N GLY A 32 5.69 0.95 13.88
CA GLY A 32 6.69 1.08 14.94
C GLY A 32 6.14 1.04 16.36
N GLU A 33 4.88 0.65 16.55
CA GLU A 33 4.27 0.58 17.90
C GLU A 33 4.89 -0.53 18.78
N LEU A 34 5.41 -1.60 18.18
CA LEU A 34 5.98 -2.74 18.90
C LEU A 34 7.40 -2.51 19.43
N ASN A 35 8.14 -1.50 18.95
CA ASN A 35 9.57 -1.31 19.24
C ASN A 35 9.90 -0.06 20.10
N GLY A 36 8.91 0.62 20.67
CA GLY A 36 9.12 1.68 21.65
C GLY A 36 9.56 3.04 21.11
N GLU A 37 9.75 3.20 19.81
CA GLU A 37 10.01 4.47 19.11
C GLU A 37 8.82 4.85 18.21
N ALA A 38 7.64 4.74 18.76
CA ALA A 38 6.40 4.98 18.05
C ALA A 38 6.31 6.39 17.46
N PHE A 39 5.78 6.51 16.25
CA PHE A 39 5.46 7.81 15.66
C PHE A 39 4.53 8.63 16.57
N GLN A 40 3.68 7.97 17.35
CA GLN A 40 2.83 8.61 18.36
C GLN A 40 3.62 9.45 19.38
N THR A 41 4.78 8.97 19.83
CA THR A 41 5.65 9.75 20.73
C THR A 41 6.13 11.03 20.05
N THR A 42 6.60 10.93 18.81
CA THR A 42 7.04 12.09 18.03
C THR A 42 5.91 13.10 17.81
N MET A 43 4.69 12.63 17.53
CA MET A 43 3.50 13.48 17.41
C MET A 43 3.16 14.18 18.73
N THR A 44 3.21 13.45 19.85
CA THR A 44 2.97 13.99 21.18
C THR A 44 4.02 15.04 21.58
N ASP A 45 5.28 14.79 21.24
CA ASP A 45 6.37 15.74 21.49
C ASP A 45 6.22 17.01 20.64
N PHE A 46 5.81 16.87 19.39
CA PHE A 46 5.52 18.00 18.52
C PHE A 46 4.34 18.82 19.06
N TRP A 47 3.26 18.15 19.49
CA TRP A 47 2.14 18.79 20.15
C TRP A 47 2.58 19.54 21.43
N THR A 48 3.42 18.94 22.25
CA THR A 48 3.97 19.58 23.46
C THR A 48 4.75 20.84 23.10
N ALA A 49 5.57 20.81 22.04
CA ALA A 49 6.30 21.99 21.58
C ALA A 49 5.37 23.13 21.13
N VAL A 50 4.24 22.80 20.48
CA VAL A 50 3.21 23.79 20.11
C VAL A 50 2.55 24.39 21.35
N GLN A 51 2.28 23.59 22.38
CA GLN A 51 1.74 24.07 23.65
C GLN A 51 2.73 25.01 24.38
N GLU A 52 4.01 24.70 24.41
CA GLU A 52 5.04 25.55 25.00
C GLU A 52 5.20 26.86 24.20
N LEU A 53 5.15 26.80 22.86
CA LEU A 53 5.13 27.99 22.02
C LEU A 53 3.93 28.91 22.33
N SER A 54 2.74 28.37 22.56
CA SER A 54 1.54 29.14 22.92
C SER A 54 1.67 29.86 24.27
N LYS A 55 2.52 29.33 25.18
CA LYS A 55 2.77 29.98 26.49
C LYS A 55 3.72 31.19 26.38
N ASP A 56 4.77 31.08 25.58
CA ASP A 56 5.79 32.12 25.35
C ASP A 56 6.22 32.15 23.88
N PRO A 57 5.39 32.75 22.98
CA PRO A 57 5.63 32.72 21.55
C PRO A 57 6.89 33.49 21.11
N SER A 58 7.26 34.51 21.85
CA SER A 58 8.40 35.38 21.51
C SER A 58 9.75 34.84 21.96
N SER A 59 9.77 33.73 22.70
CA SER A 59 10.98 33.11 23.21
C SER A 59 11.73 32.34 22.12
N SER A 60 13.00 32.60 21.96
CA SER A 60 13.86 31.85 21.05
C SER A 60 13.98 30.36 21.44
N VAL A 61 13.77 30.04 22.72
CA VAL A 61 13.79 28.66 23.23
C VAL A 61 12.59 27.88 22.71
N THR A 62 11.38 28.44 22.84
CA THR A 62 10.15 27.76 22.35
C THR A 62 10.08 27.68 20.83
N GLN A 63 10.58 28.73 20.13
CA GLN A 63 10.73 28.73 18.68
C GLN A 63 11.77 27.67 18.22
N GLY A 64 12.89 27.53 18.94
CA GLY A 64 13.86 26.48 18.69
C GLY A 64 13.30 25.08 18.90
N LEU A 65 12.51 24.91 19.97
CA LEU A 65 11.89 23.62 20.29
C LEU A 65 10.89 23.18 19.20
N ILE A 66 10.01 24.08 18.73
CA ILE A 66 9.04 23.70 17.69
C ILE A 66 9.73 23.33 16.38
N VAL A 67 10.77 24.04 15.96
CA VAL A 67 11.53 23.73 14.74
C VAL A 67 12.23 22.37 14.86
N GLN A 68 12.84 22.09 16.01
CA GLN A 68 13.47 20.81 16.28
C GLN A 68 12.45 19.66 16.21
N ARG A 69 11.32 19.79 16.92
CA ARG A 69 10.27 18.75 16.94
C ARG A 69 9.59 18.58 15.57
N ALA A 70 9.45 19.65 14.79
CA ALA A 70 9.02 19.57 13.40
C ALA A 70 9.99 18.75 12.53
N SER A 71 11.31 18.90 12.75
CA SER A 71 12.33 18.13 12.07
C SER A 71 12.27 16.65 12.42
N GLU A 72 12.14 16.31 13.70
CA GLU A 72 11.95 14.93 14.17
C GLU A 72 10.67 14.31 13.60
N PHE A 73 9.57 15.08 13.56
CA PHE A 73 8.30 14.67 12.97
C PHE A 73 8.45 14.30 11.49
N VAL A 74 9.08 15.15 10.67
CA VAL A 74 9.30 14.86 9.24
C VAL A 74 10.23 13.66 9.06
N GLN A 75 11.33 13.56 9.81
CA GLN A 75 12.26 12.45 9.72
C GLN A 75 11.60 11.11 10.08
N ARG A 76 10.79 11.09 11.15
CA ARG A 76 10.09 9.88 11.55
C ARG A 76 8.98 9.50 10.55
N ALA A 77 8.22 10.47 10.04
CA ALA A 77 7.25 10.24 8.99
C ALA A 77 7.90 9.63 7.75
N SER A 78 9.03 10.18 7.31
CA SER A 78 9.79 9.66 6.17
C SER A 78 10.28 8.22 6.41
N ALA A 79 10.72 7.89 7.63
CA ALA A 79 11.18 6.54 7.98
C ALA A 79 10.02 5.51 7.92
N VAL A 80 8.85 5.85 8.47
CA VAL A 80 7.65 4.99 8.41
C VAL A 80 7.23 4.76 6.95
N TYR A 81 7.11 5.81 6.17
CA TYR A 81 6.71 5.71 4.76
C TYR A 81 7.73 4.91 3.92
N ALA A 82 9.02 5.10 4.17
CA ALA A 82 10.09 4.33 3.53
C ALA A 82 10.02 2.84 3.90
N GLY A 83 9.69 2.51 5.15
CA GLY A 83 9.46 1.14 5.60
C GLY A 83 8.31 0.47 4.84
N LEU A 84 7.14 1.13 4.75
CA LEU A 84 5.99 0.65 3.98
C LEU A 84 6.33 0.47 2.49
N SER A 85 7.08 1.41 1.89
CA SER A 85 7.51 1.34 0.50
C SER A 85 8.49 0.19 0.25
N SER A 86 9.43 -0.04 1.17
CA SER A 86 10.37 -1.17 1.10
C SER A 86 9.65 -2.50 1.23
N TYR A 87 8.57 -2.54 2.01
CA TYR A 87 7.75 -3.74 2.11
C TYR A 87 7.00 -4.03 0.80
N GLN A 88 6.48 -3.00 0.11
CA GLN A 88 5.92 -3.19 -1.25
C GLN A 88 6.95 -3.76 -2.23
N ASP A 89 8.20 -3.30 -2.17
CA ASP A 89 9.29 -3.85 -3.01
C ASP A 89 9.60 -5.31 -2.67
N ASN A 90 9.52 -5.68 -1.40
CA ASN A 90 9.65 -7.06 -0.95
C ASN A 90 8.50 -7.94 -1.49
N LEU A 91 7.24 -7.49 -1.33
CA LEU A 91 6.08 -8.18 -1.90
C LEU A 91 6.22 -8.34 -3.42
N ASN A 92 6.68 -7.30 -4.13
CA ASN A 92 6.91 -7.36 -5.57
C ASN A 92 7.95 -8.44 -5.96
N THR A 93 8.99 -8.59 -5.14
CA THR A 93 10.02 -9.64 -5.32
C THR A 93 9.42 -11.03 -5.10
N GLN A 94 8.62 -11.22 -4.06
CA GLN A 94 7.94 -12.49 -3.79
C GLN A 94 6.93 -12.83 -4.89
N ILE A 95 6.21 -11.85 -5.42
CA ILE A 95 5.29 -12.03 -6.57
C ILE A 95 6.05 -12.57 -7.78
N ARG A 96 7.23 -12.01 -8.12
CA ARG A 96 8.08 -12.52 -9.22
C ARG A 96 8.46 -13.97 -8.99
N GLN A 97 8.95 -14.29 -7.80
CA GLN A 97 9.38 -15.66 -7.45
C GLN A 97 8.21 -16.65 -7.51
N ASN A 98 7.03 -16.25 -7.08
CA ASN A 98 5.84 -17.10 -7.12
C ASN A 98 5.34 -17.34 -8.55
N VAL A 99 5.40 -16.35 -9.43
CA VAL A 99 5.08 -16.56 -10.87
C VAL A 99 6.07 -17.54 -11.51
N ASP A 100 7.36 -17.39 -11.23
CA ASP A 100 8.39 -18.33 -11.74
C ASP A 100 8.16 -19.75 -11.18
N LYS A 101 7.77 -19.87 -9.90
CA LYS A 101 7.42 -21.15 -9.25
C LYS A 101 6.21 -21.80 -9.91
N ILE A 102 5.16 -21.02 -10.20
CA ILE A 102 3.95 -21.49 -10.90
C ILE A 102 4.31 -22.04 -12.29
N ASN A 103 5.07 -21.30 -13.08
CA ASN A 103 5.50 -21.75 -14.43
C ASN A 103 6.33 -23.03 -14.36
N LYS A 104 7.23 -23.15 -13.38
CA LYS A 104 7.97 -24.38 -13.12
C LYS A 104 7.05 -25.56 -12.82
N TYR A 105 6.02 -25.35 -11.99
CA TYR A 105 5.03 -26.39 -11.70
C TYR A 105 4.26 -26.82 -12.93
N GLY A 106 3.87 -25.89 -13.82
CA GLY A 106 3.22 -26.20 -15.09
C GLY A 106 4.05 -27.14 -15.95
N ASN A 107 5.34 -26.88 -16.10
CA ASN A 107 6.27 -27.70 -16.87
C ASN A 107 6.51 -29.08 -16.21
N GLN A 108 6.56 -29.14 -14.88
CA GLN A 108 6.65 -30.40 -14.14
C GLN A 108 5.38 -31.25 -14.31
N LEU A 109 4.20 -30.64 -14.29
CA LEU A 109 2.93 -31.32 -14.52
C LEU A 109 2.86 -31.95 -15.92
N LEU A 110 3.37 -31.26 -16.97
CA LEU A 110 3.48 -31.84 -18.30
C LEU A 110 4.37 -33.09 -18.30
N THR A 111 5.54 -33.00 -17.69
CA THR A 111 6.48 -34.10 -17.61
C THR A 111 5.86 -35.32 -16.92
N LEU A 112 5.20 -35.08 -15.77
CA LEU A 112 4.54 -36.14 -15.01
C LEU A 112 3.36 -36.76 -15.78
N ASN A 113 2.57 -35.95 -16.48
CA ASN A 113 1.49 -36.45 -17.34
C ASN A 113 2.01 -37.40 -18.40
N ASP A 114 3.13 -37.06 -19.07
CA ASP A 114 3.72 -37.91 -20.11
C ASP A 114 4.29 -39.22 -19.51
N GLN A 115 4.95 -39.15 -18.33
CA GLN A 115 5.47 -40.33 -17.69
C GLN A 115 4.36 -41.25 -17.18
N ILE A 116 3.30 -40.73 -16.57
CA ILE A 116 2.13 -41.52 -16.13
C ILE A 116 1.47 -42.17 -17.30
N ARG A 117 1.23 -41.42 -18.41
CA ARG A 117 0.64 -41.96 -19.64
C ARG A 117 1.48 -43.10 -20.26
N ALA A 118 2.80 -42.96 -20.25
CA ALA A 118 3.71 -43.97 -20.78
C ALA A 118 3.65 -45.28 -19.99
N ILE A 119 3.58 -45.21 -18.64
CA ILE A 119 3.51 -46.39 -17.76
C ILE A 119 2.11 -47.02 -17.84
N GLU A 120 1.06 -46.24 -17.80
CA GLU A 120 -0.33 -46.71 -17.69
C GLU A 120 -0.95 -47.08 -19.07
N SER A 121 -0.29 -46.77 -20.20
CA SER A 121 -0.78 -47.07 -21.52
C SER A 121 -1.02 -48.57 -21.78
N GLY A 122 -0.31 -49.45 -21.05
CA GLY A 122 -0.49 -50.90 -21.12
C GLY A 122 -1.68 -51.44 -20.31
N GLY A 123 -2.30 -50.61 -19.46
CA GLY A 123 -3.46 -50.99 -18.64
C GLY A 123 -3.21 -52.03 -17.53
N ILE A 124 -1.93 -52.30 -17.21
CA ILE A 124 -1.51 -53.32 -16.24
C ILE A 124 -0.87 -52.67 -15.01
N GLU A 125 -0.10 -51.57 -15.17
CA GLU A 125 0.64 -50.90 -14.14
C GLU A 125 -0.02 -49.57 -13.79
N HIS A 126 0.07 -49.19 -12.52
CA HIS A 126 -0.33 -47.86 -11.99
C HIS A 126 0.89 -47.10 -11.51
N ALA A 127 1.07 -45.88 -11.99
CA ALA A 127 2.20 -45.01 -11.66
C ALA A 127 1.95 -44.23 -10.36
N ASN A 128 1.70 -44.94 -9.24
CA ASN A 128 1.28 -44.29 -7.96
C ASN A 128 2.24 -43.25 -7.49
N ASP A 129 3.54 -43.50 -7.47
CA ASP A 129 4.56 -42.52 -6.99
C ASP A 129 4.55 -41.23 -7.84
N LEU A 130 4.36 -41.35 -9.17
CA LEU A 130 4.27 -40.19 -10.07
C LEU A 130 2.95 -39.43 -9.89
N ARG A 131 1.86 -40.15 -9.61
CA ARG A 131 0.57 -39.57 -9.30
C ARG A 131 0.63 -38.80 -7.96
N ASP A 132 1.32 -39.33 -6.96
CA ASP A 132 1.52 -38.69 -5.67
C ASP A 132 2.37 -37.41 -5.82
N ALA A 133 3.49 -37.49 -6.55
CA ALA A 133 4.29 -36.30 -6.88
C ALA A 133 3.49 -35.24 -7.65
N ARG A 134 2.62 -35.65 -8.59
CA ARG A 134 1.72 -34.74 -9.30
C ARG A 134 0.70 -34.09 -8.36
N ASN A 135 0.10 -34.89 -7.46
CA ASN A 135 -0.86 -34.38 -6.51
C ASN A 135 -0.23 -33.36 -5.55
N GLN A 136 1.00 -33.57 -5.11
CA GLN A 136 1.74 -32.60 -4.31
C GLN A 136 1.90 -31.27 -5.05
N ILE A 137 2.30 -31.29 -6.32
CA ILE A 137 2.42 -30.05 -7.13
C ILE A 137 1.06 -29.36 -7.29
N LEU A 138 -0.02 -30.11 -7.47
CA LEU A 138 -1.37 -29.54 -7.57
C LEU A 138 -1.81 -28.93 -6.25
N ASP A 139 -1.46 -29.52 -5.11
CA ASP A 139 -1.76 -29.00 -3.79
C ASP A 139 -0.99 -27.67 -3.55
N GLU A 140 0.32 -27.64 -3.83
CA GLU A 140 1.14 -26.43 -3.72
C GLU A 140 0.72 -25.31 -4.72
N LEU A 141 0.26 -25.66 -5.93
CA LEU A 141 -0.27 -24.71 -6.90
C LEU A 141 -1.59 -24.09 -6.42
N ALA A 142 -2.42 -24.88 -5.73
CA ALA A 142 -3.70 -24.43 -5.18
C ALA A 142 -3.54 -23.45 -4.03
N GLU A 143 -2.45 -23.52 -3.27
CA GLU A 143 -2.11 -22.51 -2.26
C GLU A 143 -1.80 -21.15 -2.89
N LEU A 144 -1.16 -21.15 -4.06
CA LEU A 144 -0.75 -19.91 -4.73
C LEU A 144 -1.86 -19.28 -5.56
N THR A 145 -2.78 -20.09 -6.13
CA THR A 145 -3.74 -19.64 -7.13
C THR A 145 -5.12 -20.27 -6.94
N ASN A 146 -6.16 -19.58 -7.42
CA ASN A 146 -7.47 -20.20 -7.59
C ASN A 146 -7.44 -21.12 -8.82
N MET A 147 -7.07 -22.40 -8.59
CA MET A 147 -6.92 -23.37 -9.66
C MET A 147 -8.08 -24.36 -9.71
N SER A 148 -8.35 -24.86 -10.90
CA SER A 148 -9.18 -26.02 -11.13
C SER A 148 -8.45 -27.07 -11.97
N PHE A 149 -8.81 -28.32 -11.82
CA PHE A 149 -8.18 -29.41 -12.55
C PHE A 149 -9.20 -30.46 -13.01
N SER A 150 -8.87 -31.15 -14.06
CA SER A 150 -9.59 -32.32 -14.53
C SER A 150 -8.62 -33.37 -15.07
N GLU A 151 -8.90 -34.65 -14.83
CA GLU A 151 -8.11 -35.77 -15.32
C GLU A 151 -8.88 -36.47 -16.45
N ASP A 152 -8.21 -36.72 -17.54
CA ASP A 152 -8.79 -37.46 -18.67
C ASP A 152 -8.73 -38.99 -18.45
N ARG A 153 -9.33 -39.77 -19.36
CA ARG A 153 -9.34 -41.22 -19.28
C ARG A 153 -7.97 -41.87 -19.43
N TYR A 154 -6.96 -41.12 -19.82
CA TYR A 154 -5.58 -41.61 -20.02
C TYR A 154 -4.66 -41.20 -18.88
N GLY A 155 -5.21 -40.64 -17.80
CA GLY A 155 -4.45 -40.20 -16.62
C GLY A 155 -3.76 -38.86 -16.76
N SER A 156 -3.99 -38.10 -17.88
CA SER A 156 -3.43 -36.75 -18.01
C SER A 156 -4.29 -35.72 -17.31
N VAL A 157 -3.66 -34.82 -16.54
CA VAL A 157 -4.35 -33.74 -15.85
C VAL A 157 -4.23 -32.44 -16.63
N SER A 158 -5.36 -31.80 -16.88
CA SER A 158 -5.45 -30.38 -17.31
C SER A 158 -5.70 -29.48 -16.14
N VAL A 159 -5.08 -28.31 -16.14
CA VAL A 159 -5.15 -27.31 -15.07
C VAL A 159 -5.55 -25.97 -15.64
N GLN A 160 -6.46 -25.28 -14.96
CA GLN A 160 -6.79 -23.87 -15.20
C GLN A 160 -6.44 -23.04 -13.98
N ILE A 161 -6.00 -21.81 -14.19
CA ILE A 161 -5.77 -20.78 -13.15
C ILE A 161 -6.69 -19.61 -13.47
N GLU A 162 -7.49 -19.17 -12.48
CA GLU A 162 -8.52 -18.13 -12.65
C GLU A 162 -9.43 -18.38 -13.86
N GLY A 163 -9.75 -19.67 -14.13
CA GLY A 163 -10.59 -20.07 -15.25
C GLY A 163 -9.92 -20.10 -16.62
N VAL A 164 -8.63 -19.74 -16.73
CA VAL A 164 -7.85 -19.76 -17.96
C VAL A 164 -6.99 -21.02 -18.03
N ASP A 165 -6.91 -21.65 -19.21
CA ASP A 165 -6.12 -22.86 -19.41
C ASP A 165 -4.62 -22.58 -19.14
N PHE A 166 -4.06 -23.31 -18.18
CA PHE A 166 -2.65 -23.23 -17.80
C PHE A 166 -1.86 -24.42 -18.32
N VAL A 167 -2.32 -25.64 -18.03
CA VAL A 167 -1.76 -26.87 -18.56
C VAL A 167 -2.87 -27.62 -19.30
N LYS A 168 -2.73 -27.80 -20.61
CA LYS A 168 -3.74 -28.43 -21.43
C LYS A 168 -3.16 -28.97 -22.72
N ASP A 169 -3.63 -30.13 -23.18
CA ASP A 169 -3.30 -30.74 -24.46
C ASP A 169 -1.77 -30.82 -24.74
N GLY A 170 -0.99 -31.16 -23.72
CA GLY A 170 0.47 -31.27 -23.84
C GLY A 170 1.20 -29.92 -23.92
N THR A 171 0.55 -28.83 -23.53
CA THR A 171 1.12 -27.47 -23.53
C THR A 171 0.99 -26.84 -22.16
N CYS A 172 2.05 -26.15 -21.70
CA CYS A 172 2.00 -25.22 -20.58
C CYS A 172 1.93 -23.79 -21.13
N TYR A 173 0.88 -23.08 -20.82
CA TYR A 173 0.71 -21.67 -21.14
C TYR A 173 1.29 -20.83 -20.01
N GLU A 174 2.58 -20.49 -20.12
CA GLU A 174 3.30 -19.77 -19.06
C GLU A 174 2.74 -18.36 -18.84
N ILE A 175 2.69 -17.96 -17.56
CA ILE A 175 2.35 -16.62 -17.12
C ILE A 175 3.58 -15.73 -17.35
N ALA A 176 3.40 -14.61 -18.03
CA ALA A 176 4.43 -13.56 -18.16
C ALA A 176 4.21 -12.44 -17.15
N MET A 177 5.21 -11.58 -17.01
CA MET A 177 5.17 -10.43 -16.11
C MET A 177 5.46 -9.15 -16.90
N LYS A 178 4.58 -8.16 -16.81
CA LYS A 178 4.83 -6.81 -17.29
C LYS A 178 5.31 -5.95 -16.12
N THR A 179 6.45 -5.29 -16.27
CA THR A 179 6.98 -4.34 -15.29
C THR A 179 6.50 -2.94 -15.65
N ASP A 180 5.91 -2.25 -14.68
CA ASP A 180 5.63 -0.82 -14.78
C ASP A 180 6.95 -0.03 -14.65
N GLU A 181 7.19 0.91 -15.55
CA GLU A 181 8.46 1.67 -15.61
C GLU A 181 8.60 2.68 -14.47
N ALA A 182 7.50 3.19 -13.92
CA ALA A 182 7.51 4.21 -12.88
C ALA A 182 7.70 3.60 -11.48
N THR A 183 7.07 2.46 -11.22
CA THR A 183 7.05 1.81 -9.89
C THR A 183 8.02 0.64 -9.79
N GLY A 184 8.36 0.00 -10.91
CA GLY A 184 9.07 -1.28 -10.95
C GLY A 184 8.19 -2.48 -10.58
N PHE A 185 6.90 -2.27 -10.33
CA PHE A 185 5.96 -3.33 -9.96
C PHE A 185 5.59 -4.21 -11.15
N VAL A 186 5.45 -5.51 -10.89
CA VAL A 186 5.08 -6.47 -11.93
C VAL A 186 3.60 -6.80 -11.88
N THR A 187 3.00 -6.94 -13.06
CA THR A 187 1.65 -7.47 -13.25
C THR A 187 1.74 -8.78 -14.00
N PRO A 188 1.33 -9.92 -13.40
CA PRO A 188 1.23 -11.20 -14.09
C PRO A 188 0.13 -11.16 -15.15
N PHE A 189 0.41 -11.66 -16.36
CA PHE A 189 -0.56 -11.68 -17.43
C PHE A 189 -0.41 -12.93 -18.33
N TRP A 190 -1.47 -13.23 -19.08
CA TRP A 190 -1.51 -14.30 -20.07
C TRP A 190 -1.05 -13.78 -21.44
N PRO A 191 0.14 -14.15 -21.95
CA PRO A 191 0.60 -13.71 -23.28
C PRO A 191 -0.33 -14.09 -24.42
N MET A 192 -1.05 -15.22 -24.27
CA MET A 192 -2.00 -15.71 -25.29
C MET A 192 -3.27 -14.83 -25.40
N ASN A 193 -3.61 -14.09 -24.35
CA ASN A 193 -4.76 -13.19 -24.31
C ASN A 193 -4.39 -11.73 -24.57
N ALA A 194 -3.08 -11.39 -24.51
CA ALA A 194 -2.58 -10.03 -24.69
C ALA A 194 -2.32 -9.71 -26.17
N SER A 195 -2.65 -8.49 -26.57
CA SER A 195 -2.19 -7.95 -27.84
C SER A 195 -0.76 -7.42 -27.71
N TYR A 196 0.00 -7.39 -28.79
CA TYR A 196 1.36 -6.86 -28.76
C TYR A 196 1.72 -6.11 -30.04
N THR A 197 2.68 -5.18 -29.89
CA THR A 197 3.40 -4.57 -31.01
C THR A 197 4.85 -5.02 -30.96
N THR A 198 5.47 -5.13 -32.13
CA THR A 198 6.88 -5.51 -32.22
C THR A 198 7.71 -4.25 -32.52
N ARG A 199 8.73 -4.02 -31.70
CA ARG A 199 9.72 -2.94 -31.93
C ARG A 199 10.67 -3.33 -33.08
N ASP A 200 11.44 -2.37 -33.57
CA ASP A 200 12.41 -2.58 -34.66
C ASP A 200 13.51 -3.60 -34.30
N ASP A 201 13.80 -3.76 -33.00
CA ASP A 201 14.74 -4.74 -32.45
C ASP A 201 14.15 -6.16 -32.31
N GLY A 202 12.88 -6.37 -32.70
CA GLY A 202 12.18 -7.64 -32.58
C GLY A 202 11.52 -7.87 -31.19
N THR A 203 11.69 -6.94 -30.24
CA THR A 203 11.08 -7.06 -28.90
C THR A 203 9.56 -6.84 -28.97
N ARG A 204 8.79 -7.72 -28.33
CA ARG A 204 7.34 -7.58 -28.19
C ARG A 204 7.00 -6.68 -27.02
N VAL A 205 6.17 -5.67 -27.26
CA VAL A 205 5.58 -4.81 -26.23
C VAL A 205 4.10 -5.19 -26.10
N TYR A 206 3.74 -5.75 -24.97
CA TYR A 206 2.39 -6.24 -24.71
C TYR A 206 1.49 -5.12 -24.18
N ASN A 207 0.27 -5.04 -24.73
CA ASN A 207 -0.87 -4.44 -24.06
C ASN A 207 -1.56 -5.55 -23.27
N ILE A 208 -1.63 -5.40 -21.94
CA ILE A 208 -2.13 -6.43 -21.03
C ILE A 208 -3.57 -6.19 -20.58
N ASP A 209 -4.21 -5.11 -21.03
CA ASP A 209 -5.58 -4.76 -20.63
C ASP A 209 -6.54 -5.93 -20.93
N GLY A 210 -7.13 -6.50 -19.89
CA GLY A 210 -8.00 -7.68 -19.96
C GLY A 210 -7.26 -9.00 -20.18
N ALA A 211 -5.94 -9.01 -20.08
CA ALA A 211 -5.12 -10.21 -20.13
C ALA A 211 -4.42 -10.52 -18.80
N GLU A 212 -4.65 -9.74 -17.76
CA GLU A 212 -4.13 -9.96 -16.42
C GLU A 212 -4.59 -11.32 -15.88
N VAL A 213 -3.73 -11.98 -15.10
CA VAL A 213 -4.08 -13.27 -14.50
C VAL A 213 -5.17 -13.09 -13.44
N PHE A 214 -5.08 -12.01 -12.65
CA PHE A 214 -5.98 -11.72 -11.54
C PHE A 214 -6.73 -10.42 -11.79
N ASP A 215 -8.05 -10.46 -11.70
CA ASP A 215 -8.87 -9.25 -11.62
C ASP A 215 -8.89 -8.77 -10.16
N LEU A 216 -8.15 -7.70 -9.90
CA LEU A 216 -8.04 -7.09 -8.57
C LEU A 216 -9.12 -6.04 -8.31
N SER A 217 -9.99 -5.74 -9.26
CA SER A 217 -11.10 -4.79 -9.12
C SER A 217 -12.34 -5.41 -8.46
N ILE A 218 -12.40 -6.75 -8.45
CA ILE A 218 -13.53 -7.48 -7.87
C ILE A 218 -13.42 -7.50 -6.35
N GLU A 219 -14.53 -7.23 -5.67
CA GLU A 219 -14.63 -7.32 -4.21
C GLU A 219 -14.22 -8.70 -3.69
N ILE A 220 -13.42 -8.71 -2.62
CA ILE A 220 -12.99 -9.93 -1.95
C ILE A 220 -14.14 -10.50 -1.13
N SER A 221 -14.58 -11.70 -1.49
CA SER A 221 -15.73 -12.39 -0.88
C SER A 221 -15.56 -13.90 -0.92
N SER A 222 -15.81 -14.55 0.22
CA SER A 222 -15.84 -16.01 0.31
C SER A 222 -17.01 -16.62 -0.48
N ASP A 223 -18.14 -15.91 -0.54
CA ASP A 223 -19.33 -16.35 -1.29
C ASP A 223 -19.05 -16.37 -2.80
N LEU A 224 -18.31 -15.37 -3.30
CA LEU A 224 -17.90 -15.27 -4.69
C LEU A 224 -16.65 -16.12 -5.00
N GLY A 225 -15.94 -16.61 -3.98
CA GLY A 225 -14.69 -17.35 -4.13
C GLY A 225 -13.54 -16.49 -4.68
N THR A 226 -13.55 -15.19 -4.41
CA THR A 226 -12.52 -14.24 -4.83
C THR A 226 -11.37 -14.12 -3.84
N ASP A 227 -11.48 -14.76 -2.68
CA ASP A 227 -10.54 -14.83 -1.56
C ASP A 227 -9.66 -16.09 -1.61
N ILE A 228 -9.14 -16.46 -2.78
CA ILE A 228 -8.37 -17.70 -2.98
C ILE A 228 -7.03 -17.39 -3.64
N GLY A 229 -5.96 -17.97 -3.08
CA GLY A 229 -4.61 -17.92 -3.61
C GLY A 229 -3.71 -16.84 -3.00
N GLY A 230 -2.56 -17.28 -2.46
CA GLY A 230 -1.60 -16.38 -1.81
C GLY A 230 -1.00 -15.35 -2.76
N LEU A 231 -0.82 -15.68 -4.04
CA LEU A 231 -0.30 -14.72 -5.02
C LEU A 231 -1.28 -13.55 -5.25
N LYS A 232 -2.58 -13.82 -5.29
CA LYS A 232 -3.61 -12.77 -5.37
C LYS A 232 -3.59 -11.87 -4.14
N ALA A 233 -3.47 -12.47 -2.95
CA ALA A 233 -3.36 -11.71 -1.69
C ALA A 233 -2.13 -10.79 -1.69
N MET A 234 -0.98 -11.26 -2.17
CA MET A 234 0.24 -10.42 -2.28
C MET A 234 0.06 -9.26 -3.25
N LEU A 235 -0.56 -9.49 -4.40
CA LEU A 235 -0.84 -8.45 -5.41
C LEU A 235 -1.79 -7.39 -4.86
N LEU A 236 -2.87 -7.79 -4.19
CA LEU A 236 -3.81 -6.89 -3.52
C LEU A 236 -3.11 -6.09 -2.43
N ALA A 237 -2.34 -6.75 -1.55
CA ALA A 237 -1.66 -6.10 -0.45
C ALA A 237 -0.65 -5.06 -0.94
N ARG A 238 0.16 -5.39 -1.95
CA ARG A 238 1.15 -4.49 -2.54
C ARG A 238 0.49 -3.29 -3.22
N GLY A 239 -0.62 -3.53 -3.93
CA GLY A 239 -1.23 -2.55 -4.83
C GLY A 239 -0.43 -2.34 -6.11
N ASP A 240 -0.75 -1.28 -6.85
CA ASP A 240 -0.18 -0.96 -8.16
C ASP A 240 0.79 0.25 -8.14
N HIS A 241 0.75 1.07 -7.08
CA HIS A 241 1.67 2.21 -6.91
C HIS A 241 1.93 2.51 -5.43
N ARG A 242 2.76 3.54 -5.16
CA ARG A 242 2.96 4.07 -3.81
C ARG A 242 1.95 5.18 -3.59
N ALA A 243 0.97 4.90 -2.72
CA ALA A 243 -0.14 5.80 -2.49
C ALA A 243 0.25 7.03 -1.65
N ASN A 244 -0.46 8.13 -1.87
CA ASN A 244 -0.38 9.35 -1.11
C ASN A 244 -1.79 9.90 -0.82
N TYR A 245 -1.90 11.04 -0.15
CA TYR A 245 -3.19 11.61 0.24
C TYR A 245 -4.14 11.90 -0.94
N THR A 246 -3.63 12.09 -2.17
CA THR A 246 -4.49 12.36 -3.34
C THR A 246 -5.28 11.14 -3.79
N ASP A 247 -4.85 9.94 -3.40
CA ASP A 247 -5.52 8.67 -3.69
C ASP A 247 -6.74 8.44 -2.79
N LEU A 248 -6.83 9.18 -1.68
CA LEU A 248 -8.00 9.19 -0.81
C LEU A 248 -9.10 10.15 -1.28
N ALA A 249 -8.90 10.86 -2.39
CA ALA A 249 -9.90 11.77 -2.94
C ALA A 249 -11.16 11.01 -3.42
N GLU A 250 -12.30 11.70 -3.39
CA GLU A 250 -13.56 11.17 -3.89
C GLU A 250 -13.41 10.66 -5.34
N GLY A 251 -13.89 9.44 -5.59
CA GLY A 251 -13.79 8.78 -6.90
C GLY A 251 -12.45 8.09 -7.20
N LYS A 252 -11.42 8.22 -6.33
CA LYS A 252 -10.16 7.49 -6.44
C LYS A 252 -10.00 6.42 -5.34
N TYR A 253 -10.58 6.65 -4.18
CA TYR A 253 -10.40 5.80 -3.01
C TYR A 253 -10.75 4.33 -3.24
N ASP A 254 -11.76 4.05 -4.05
CA ASP A 254 -12.18 2.67 -4.35
C ASP A 254 -11.07 1.84 -4.99
N SER A 255 -10.15 2.47 -5.72
CA SER A 255 -9.00 1.79 -6.34
C SER A 255 -7.90 1.40 -5.35
N VAL A 256 -7.82 2.06 -4.19
CA VAL A 256 -6.80 1.81 -3.17
C VAL A 256 -7.35 1.13 -1.92
N SER A 257 -8.66 1.17 -1.70
CA SER A 257 -9.31 0.71 -0.48
C SER A 257 -9.10 -0.78 -0.17
N GLN A 258 -8.94 -1.62 -1.20
CA GLN A 258 -8.69 -3.05 -1.05
C GLN A 258 -7.20 -3.39 -0.82
N SER A 259 -6.28 -2.47 -1.13
CA SER A 259 -4.85 -2.65 -0.88
C SER A 259 -4.49 -2.19 0.51
N VAL A 260 -4.08 -3.12 1.37
CA VAL A 260 -3.70 -2.81 2.76
C VAL A 260 -2.60 -1.76 2.79
N VAL A 261 -1.50 -1.98 2.04
CA VAL A 261 -0.34 -1.09 2.10
C VAL A 261 -0.65 0.27 1.50
N MET A 262 -1.33 0.33 0.34
CA MET A 262 -1.70 1.60 -0.29
C MET A 262 -2.66 2.41 0.57
N ASN A 263 -3.66 1.76 1.16
CA ASN A 263 -4.61 2.44 2.04
C ASN A 263 -3.90 3.10 3.23
N ILE A 264 -3.02 2.36 3.91
CA ILE A 264 -2.26 2.86 5.05
C ILE A 264 -1.26 3.96 4.62
N GLN A 265 -0.60 3.82 3.48
CA GLN A 265 0.26 4.88 2.94
C GLN A 265 -0.53 6.17 2.69
N GLY A 266 -1.69 6.07 2.05
CA GLY A 266 -2.55 7.22 1.77
C GLY A 266 -3.06 7.89 3.04
N GLU A 267 -3.57 7.12 4.01
CA GLU A 267 -4.08 7.63 5.28
C GLU A 267 -2.97 8.29 6.12
N PHE A 268 -1.78 7.67 6.15
CA PHE A 268 -0.64 8.23 6.86
C PHE A 268 -0.11 9.50 6.19
N ASP A 269 0.03 9.51 4.87
CA ASP A 269 0.42 10.71 4.11
C ASP A 269 -0.61 11.83 4.25
N GLN A 270 -1.91 11.52 4.27
CA GLN A 270 -2.99 12.48 4.53
C GLN A 270 -2.85 13.16 5.90
N MET A 271 -2.52 12.40 6.94
CA MET A 271 -2.26 12.97 8.26
C MET A 271 -1.13 14.00 8.19
N ILE A 272 0.00 13.64 7.60
CA ILE A 272 1.17 14.50 7.48
C ILE A 272 0.82 15.75 6.64
N HIS A 273 0.18 15.56 5.49
CA HIS A 273 -0.29 16.65 4.63
C HIS A 273 -1.18 17.64 5.40
N ASN A 274 -2.16 17.13 6.15
CA ASN A 274 -3.09 17.96 6.90
C ASN A 274 -2.39 18.77 8.02
N VAL A 275 -1.47 18.16 8.76
CA VAL A 275 -0.67 18.85 9.79
C VAL A 275 0.17 19.96 9.17
N VAL A 276 0.88 19.64 8.10
CA VAL A 276 1.82 20.54 7.41
C VAL A 276 1.10 21.73 6.78
N THR A 277 0.05 21.48 6.03
CA THR A 277 -0.70 22.53 5.34
C THR A 277 -1.46 23.40 6.31
N LYS A 278 -2.06 22.84 7.36
CA LYS A 278 -2.76 23.62 8.39
C LYS A 278 -1.81 24.58 9.14
N ILE A 279 -0.62 24.11 9.49
CA ILE A 279 0.40 24.96 10.16
C ILE A 279 0.84 26.08 9.20
N ASN A 280 1.18 25.74 7.96
CA ASN A 280 1.60 26.72 6.98
C ASN A 280 0.49 27.75 6.64
N ASP A 281 -0.78 27.32 6.57
CA ASP A 281 -1.91 28.23 6.33
C ASP A 281 -2.11 29.21 7.50
N ILE A 282 -1.95 28.77 8.76
CA ILE A 282 -2.01 29.67 9.94
C ILE A 282 -0.88 30.70 9.89
N LEU A 283 0.35 30.28 9.55
CA LEU A 283 1.48 31.19 9.42
C LEU A 283 1.29 32.16 8.23
N ALA A 284 0.72 31.68 7.12
CA ALA A 284 0.40 32.50 5.96
C ALA A 284 -0.66 33.57 6.29
N GLU A 285 -1.70 33.24 7.07
CA GLU A 285 -2.70 34.21 7.54
C GLU A 285 -2.04 35.30 8.38
N ALA A 286 -1.14 34.93 9.31
CA ALA A 286 -0.38 35.88 10.10
C ALA A 286 0.55 36.77 9.26
N ALA A 287 1.09 36.23 8.15
CA ALA A 287 1.87 36.99 7.17
C ALA A 287 1.01 37.90 6.27
N GLY A 288 -0.32 37.91 6.44
CA GLY A 288 -1.23 38.75 5.65
C GLY A 288 -1.56 38.17 4.28
N VAL A 289 -1.39 36.85 4.07
CA VAL A 289 -1.85 36.18 2.85
C VAL A 289 -3.38 36.19 2.84
N GLN A 290 -3.96 36.63 1.73
CA GLN A 290 -5.40 36.68 1.51
C GLN A 290 -5.78 35.87 0.27
N SER A 291 -7.03 35.42 0.21
CA SER A 291 -7.57 34.72 -0.97
C SER A 291 -8.38 35.68 -1.82
N GLY A 292 -8.20 35.61 -3.13
CA GLY A 292 -8.95 36.46 -4.06
C GLY A 292 -8.43 36.38 -5.48
N ASP A 293 -9.09 37.09 -6.40
CA ASP A 293 -8.64 37.23 -7.78
C ASP A 293 -7.54 38.26 -7.83
N LEU A 294 -6.42 37.94 -8.45
CA LEU A 294 -5.29 38.87 -8.68
C LEU A 294 -5.07 39.09 -10.13
N GLU A 295 -5.28 40.34 -10.61
CA GLU A 295 -4.96 40.76 -11.97
C GLU A 295 -3.45 41.07 -12.08
N LEU A 296 -2.77 40.43 -13.01
CA LEU A 296 -1.35 40.60 -13.28
C LEU A 296 -1.09 41.72 -14.30
N ALA A 297 0.14 42.22 -14.30
CA ALA A 297 0.58 43.24 -15.22
C ALA A 297 0.51 42.85 -16.71
N ASP A 298 0.57 41.54 -16.99
CA ASP A 298 0.43 40.97 -18.35
C ASP A 298 -1.03 40.81 -18.80
N GLY A 299 -2.00 41.20 -17.98
CA GLY A 299 -3.44 41.08 -18.23
C GLY A 299 -4.03 39.74 -17.84
N THR A 300 -3.23 38.79 -17.34
CA THR A 300 -3.73 37.50 -16.81
C THR A 300 -4.39 37.71 -15.46
N THR A 301 -5.45 36.96 -15.13
CA THR A 301 -6.06 36.96 -13.82
C THR A 301 -5.87 35.58 -13.15
N LEU A 302 -5.21 35.58 -12.00
CA LEU A 302 -5.13 34.42 -11.14
C LEU A 302 -6.41 34.35 -10.30
N LYS A 303 -7.24 33.34 -10.53
CA LYS A 303 -8.52 33.15 -9.82
C LYS A 303 -8.31 32.46 -8.47
N ASN A 304 -9.00 32.97 -7.43
CA ASN A 304 -8.95 32.42 -6.07
C ASN A 304 -7.52 32.23 -5.53
N ALA A 305 -6.55 33.02 -6.00
CA ALA A 305 -5.15 32.89 -5.58
C ALA A 305 -4.98 33.27 -4.11
N LYS A 306 -4.08 32.57 -3.41
CA LYS A 306 -3.59 32.96 -2.09
C LYS A 306 -2.37 33.86 -2.27
N TYR A 307 -2.43 35.13 -1.88
CA TYR A 307 -1.36 36.09 -2.12
C TYR A 307 -1.26 37.18 -1.08
N CYS A 308 -0.12 37.84 -1.00
CA CYS A 308 0.09 39.07 -0.23
C CYS A 308 1.04 40.02 -0.95
N ALA A 309 0.92 41.32 -0.68
CA ALA A 309 1.86 42.33 -1.22
C ALA A 309 3.25 42.12 -0.58
N VAL A 310 4.32 42.33 -1.39
CA VAL A 310 5.71 42.24 -0.90
C VAL A 310 5.99 43.33 0.15
N ASP A 311 5.45 44.54 -0.07
CA ASP A 311 5.69 45.72 0.75
C ASP A 311 4.70 45.87 1.92
N SER A 312 3.90 44.84 2.24
CA SER A 312 2.98 44.94 3.38
C SER A 312 3.76 44.94 4.71
N ASP A 313 3.32 45.70 5.67
CA ASP A 313 3.87 45.77 7.03
C ASP A 313 3.61 44.47 7.83
N GLY A 314 3.47 43.32 7.13
CA GLY A 314 3.23 42.02 7.73
C GLY A 314 4.43 41.51 8.50
N TYR A 315 4.17 40.84 9.60
CA TYR A 315 5.11 40.01 10.34
C TYR A 315 4.95 38.54 9.92
N MET A 316 5.77 37.66 10.41
CA MET A 316 5.86 36.26 9.94
C MET A 316 6.31 36.19 8.49
N ARG A 317 7.33 36.98 8.15
CA ARG A 317 7.95 37.06 6.83
C ARG A 317 9.46 36.94 6.90
N MET A 318 10.02 36.43 5.83
CA MET A 318 11.46 36.42 5.60
C MET A 318 11.93 37.83 5.23
N GLU A 319 13.26 38.06 5.21
CA GLU A 319 13.87 39.36 4.88
C GLU A 319 13.48 39.89 3.49
N ASP A 320 13.18 39.01 2.55
CA ASP A 320 12.73 39.35 1.19
C ASP A 320 11.21 39.58 1.09
N GLY A 321 10.50 39.53 2.21
CA GLY A 321 9.04 39.67 2.30
C GLY A 321 8.25 38.40 2.04
N THR A 322 8.91 37.27 1.75
CA THR A 322 8.22 35.97 1.56
C THR A 322 7.54 35.54 2.85
N PRO A 323 6.26 35.10 2.82
CA PRO A 323 5.61 34.52 3.99
C PRO A 323 6.39 33.33 4.53
N ILE A 324 6.54 33.27 5.85
CA ILE A 324 7.24 32.16 6.52
C ILE A 324 6.39 30.89 6.42
N GLN A 325 7.05 29.80 6.05
CA GLN A 325 6.52 28.43 6.12
C GLN A 325 7.40 27.62 7.08
N LEU A 326 6.79 26.88 7.98
CA LEU A 326 7.54 25.92 8.81
C LEU A 326 7.99 24.73 7.99
N PHE A 327 7.12 24.28 7.10
CA PHE A 327 7.37 23.16 6.19
C PHE A 327 7.42 23.62 4.74
N THR A 328 8.40 23.13 4.01
CA THR A 328 8.59 23.44 2.58
C THR A 328 8.64 22.16 1.76
N LYS A 329 8.34 22.28 0.47
CA LYS A 329 8.56 21.19 -0.48
C LYS A 329 10.04 21.11 -0.84
N VAL A 330 10.52 19.92 -1.18
CA VAL A 330 11.90 19.70 -1.63
C VAL A 330 12.06 20.18 -3.10
N THR A 331 11.05 19.96 -3.92
CA THR A 331 11.10 20.09 -5.38
C THR A 331 10.67 21.44 -5.89
N THR A 332 9.79 22.16 -5.17
CA THR A 332 9.22 23.44 -5.62
C THR A 332 9.12 24.46 -4.49
N ASP A 333 9.26 25.72 -4.82
CA ASP A 333 9.06 26.82 -3.87
C ASP A 333 7.60 26.92 -3.44
N GLY A 334 7.36 27.34 -2.19
CA GLY A 334 6.00 27.57 -1.65
C GLY A 334 5.32 28.79 -2.24
N TYR A 335 6.11 29.79 -2.64
CA TYR A 335 5.63 31.06 -3.20
C TYR A 335 6.41 31.44 -4.45
N ARG A 336 5.76 32.20 -5.34
CA ARG A 336 6.39 32.86 -6.49
C ARG A 336 6.07 34.36 -6.45
N LYS A 337 7.03 35.17 -6.88
CA LYS A 337 6.85 36.59 -7.00
C LYS A 337 6.20 36.97 -8.35
N VAL A 338 5.18 37.81 -8.31
CA VAL A 338 4.48 38.31 -9.52
C VAL A 338 4.23 39.81 -9.38
N THR A 339 4.10 40.52 -10.53
CA THR A 339 3.73 41.93 -10.54
C THR A 339 2.25 42.06 -10.89
N GLY A 340 1.49 42.75 -10.06
CA GLY A 340 0.08 43.05 -10.25
C GLY A 340 -0.14 44.14 -11.30
N LYS A 341 -1.37 44.28 -11.76
CA LYS A 341 -1.81 45.34 -12.68
C LYS A 341 -1.65 46.73 -12.08
N ASP A 342 -1.64 46.83 -10.76
CA ASP A 342 -1.39 48.07 -10.02
C ASP A 342 0.10 48.45 -9.93
N GLY A 343 0.97 47.67 -10.55
CA GLY A 343 2.41 47.86 -10.55
C GLY A 343 3.13 47.43 -9.25
N LYS A 344 2.42 46.85 -8.30
CA LYS A 344 3.01 46.30 -7.07
C LYS A 344 3.43 44.85 -7.24
N ASP A 345 4.41 44.45 -6.47
CA ASP A 345 4.84 43.05 -6.40
C ASP A 345 4.08 42.29 -5.31
N TYR A 346 3.74 41.06 -5.63
CA TYR A 346 3.01 40.13 -4.75
C TYR A 346 3.74 38.80 -4.66
N TRP A 347 3.69 38.20 -3.48
CA TRP A 347 3.98 36.79 -3.28
C TRP A 347 2.69 36.00 -3.45
N VAL A 348 2.68 35.08 -4.39
CA VAL A 348 1.55 34.17 -4.68
C VAL A 348 1.93 32.76 -4.26
N MET A 349 1.09 32.13 -3.46
CA MET A 349 1.29 30.72 -3.06
C MET A 349 1.19 29.81 -4.29
N ASN A 350 2.14 28.87 -4.39
CA ASN A 350 2.11 27.84 -5.42
C ASN A 350 1.16 26.73 -4.95
N GLU A 351 0.01 26.63 -5.63
CA GLU A 351 -1.02 25.64 -5.31
C GLU A 351 -0.57 24.21 -5.62
N GLU A 352 -1.07 23.27 -4.83
CA GLU A 352 -0.92 21.86 -5.10
C GLU A 352 -1.81 21.44 -6.27
N LYS A 353 -1.29 20.57 -7.15
CA LYS A 353 -2.01 20.01 -8.29
C LYS A 353 -1.85 18.52 -8.30
N ALA A 354 -2.96 17.79 -8.26
CA ALA A 354 -2.97 16.33 -8.18
C ALA A 354 -2.27 15.63 -9.36
N ASP A 355 -2.16 16.31 -10.49
CA ASP A 355 -1.45 15.85 -11.71
C ASP A 355 0.03 16.26 -11.78
N SER A 356 0.55 16.92 -10.72
CA SER A 356 1.91 17.45 -10.64
C SER A 356 2.51 17.05 -9.28
N PRO A 357 3.05 15.83 -9.15
CA PRO A 357 3.55 15.28 -7.87
C PRO A 357 4.56 16.19 -7.18
N GLU A 358 5.38 16.92 -7.95
CA GLU A 358 6.36 17.88 -7.45
C GLU A 358 5.72 19.10 -6.75
N SER A 359 4.43 19.36 -6.99
CA SER A 359 3.69 20.44 -6.34
C SER A 359 3.09 20.07 -5.00
N LEU A 360 3.06 18.77 -4.66
CA LEU A 360 2.33 18.23 -3.50
C LEU A 360 3.19 18.23 -2.23
N TYR A 361 2.55 18.46 -1.08
CA TYR A 361 3.14 18.24 0.25
C TYR A 361 2.96 16.76 0.67
N THR A 362 3.59 15.84 -0.07
CA THR A 362 3.67 14.43 0.33
C THR A 362 4.89 14.18 1.21
N ILE A 363 4.90 13.11 1.98
CA ILE A 363 6.04 12.73 2.84
C ILE A 363 7.35 12.67 2.05
N GLY A 364 7.30 12.17 0.81
CA GLY A 364 8.48 12.10 -0.08
C GLY A 364 8.97 13.45 -0.60
N ASN A 365 8.18 14.52 -0.49
CA ASN A 365 8.48 15.86 -1.01
C ASN A 365 8.47 16.93 0.10
N LEU A 366 8.63 16.53 1.36
CA LEU A 366 8.49 17.37 2.53
C LEU A 366 9.83 17.57 3.25
N GLN A 367 10.09 18.79 3.70
CA GLN A 367 11.20 19.14 4.59
C GLN A 367 10.81 20.30 5.52
N VAL A 368 11.52 20.42 6.62
CA VAL A 368 11.45 21.66 7.44
C VAL A 368 12.24 22.77 6.75
N ASN A 369 11.73 23.98 6.81
CA ASN A 369 12.35 25.16 6.22
C ASN A 369 13.81 25.31 6.68
N SER A 370 14.75 25.24 5.75
CA SER A 370 16.19 25.29 6.05
C SER A 370 16.63 26.59 6.72
N ALA A 371 15.98 27.70 6.41
CA ALA A 371 16.27 28.98 7.07
C ALA A 371 15.86 29.00 8.53
N LEU A 372 14.77 28.31 8.91
CA LEU A 372 14.33 28.14 10.27
C LEU A 372 15.19 27.10 11.02
N MET A 373 15.70 26.09 10.33
CA MET A 373 16.65 25.15 10.92
C MET A 373 17.97 25.84 11.31
N GLN A 374 18.41 26.85 10.55
CA GLN A 374 19.59 27.62 10.84
C GLN A 374 19.34 28.67 11.93
N GLU A 375 18.18 29.35 11.88
CA GLU A 375 17.81 30.43 12.79
C GLU A 375 16.33 30.35 13.15
N PRO A 376 15.94 29.54 14.16
CA PRO A 376 14.55 29.37 14.58
C PRO A 376 13.85 30.67 14.99
N SER A 377 14.62 31.66 15.49
CA SER A 377 14.12 32.96 15.89
C SER A 377 13.48 33.78 14.75
N LYS A 378 13.70 33.38 13.49
CA LYS A 378 13.00 33.96 12.31
C LYS A 378 11.50 33.68 12.30
N LEU A 379 11.00 32.67 13.05
CA LEU A 379 9.56 32.53 13.31
C LEU A 379 8.94 33.79 13.96
N GLY A 380 9.71 34.50 14.74
CA GLY A 380 9.39 35.83 15.26
C GLY A 380 8.27 35.83 16.30
N PHE A 381 7.03 35.52 15.93
CA PHE A 381 5.81 35.64 16.75
C PHE A 381 5.67 36.97 17.45
N ARG A 382 6.02 38.04 16.75
CA ARG A 382 5.90 39.44 17.23
C ARG A 382 5.08 40.25 16.23
N LEU A 383 4.16 41.06 16.76
CA LEU A 383 3.37 42.00 15.98
C LEU A 383 4.22 43.23 15.58
N ALA A 384 3.71 44.04 14.67
CA ALA A 384 4.39 45.23 14.19
C ALA A 384 4.72 46.26 15.31
N ASP A 385 3.98 46.25 16.43
CA ASP A 385 4.20 47.07 17.59
C ASP A 385 5.24 46.45 18.57
N GLY A 386 5.82 45.30 18.24
CA GLY A 386 6.78 44.56 19.04
C GLY A 386 6.18 43.67 20.15
N SER A 387 4.85 43.66 20.32
CA SER A 387 4.16 42.74 21.21
C SER A 387 4.15 41.31 20.70
N GLU A 388 3.88 40.36 21.62
CA GLU A 388 3.80 38.93 21.27
C GLU A 388 2.56 38.63 20.41
N ASP A 389 2.74 37.83 19.38
CA ASP A 389 1.63 37.27 18.58
C ASP A 389 1.05 36.00 19.23
N LYS A 390 0.30 36.17 20.28
CA LYS A 390 -0.40 35.08 20.96
C LYS A 390 -1.53 34.51 20.10
N LYS A 391 -2.15 35.32 19.24
CA LYS A 391 -3.27 34.88 18.39
C LYS A 391 -2.84 33.77 17.47
N THR A 392 -1.73 33.93 16.76
CA THR A 392 -1.20 32.93 15.85
C THR A 392 -0.73 31.66 16.58
N ALA A 393 -0.05 31.82 17.72
CA ALA A 393 0.38 30.69 18.54
C ALA A 393 -0.80 29.88 19.12
N ASP A 394 -1.85 30.56 19.58
CA ASP A 394 -3.09 29.90 20.03
C ASP A 394 -3.86 29.24 18.88
N ALA A 395 -3.85 29.82 17.68
CA ALA A 395 -4.43 29.18 16.49
C ALA A 395 -3.70 27.88 16.12
N LEU A 396 -2.36 27.87 16.19
CA LEU A 396 -1.56 26.63 16.01
C LEU A 396 -1.95 25.58 17.05
N LYS A 397 -2.07 25.98 18.32
CA LYS A 397 -2.51 25.08 19.40
C LYS A 397 -3.92 24.54 19.15
N ALA A 398 -4.87 25.37 18.75
CA ALA A 398 -6.25 24.95 18.46
C ALA A 398 -6.33 23.94 17.32
N ALA A 399 -5.49 24.09 16.29
CA ALA A 399 -5.46 23.20 15.13
C ALA A 399 -5.17 21.73 15.49
N PHE A 400 -4.39 21.47 16.54
CA PHE A 400 -4.05 20.10 16.97
C PHE A 400 -5.21 19.38 17.67
N THR A 401 -6.15 20.12 18.22
CA THR A 401 -7.28 19.59 19.01
C THR A 401 -8.63 19.77 18.33
N GLU A 402 -8.65 20.32 17.12
CA GLU A 402 -9.86 20.46 16.30
C GLU A 402 -10.25 19.10 15.70
N GLU A 403 -11.47 18.63 15.97
CA GLU A 403 -12.04 17.41 15.39
C GLU A 403 -12.53 17.69 13.95
N SER A 404 -11.65 17.66 12.99
CA SER A 404 -11.97 18.04 11.60
C SER A 404 -11.61 16.98 10.56
N TYR A 405 -10.83 15.97 10.92
CA TYR A 405 -10.19 15.05 9.99
C TYR A 405 -10.79 13.65 10.09
N THR A 406 -10.92 12.96 8.96
CA THR A 406 -11.29 11.53 8.88
C THR A 406 -10.11 10.75 8.34
N LEU A 407 -10.00 9.45 8.68
CA LEU A 407 -8.92 8.60 8.19
C LEU A 407 -9.01 8.41 6.66
N ASN A 408 -10.22 8.14 6.18
CA ASN A 408 -10.51 7.95 4.76
C ASN A 408 -11.97 8.32 4.47
N PRO A 409 -12.42 8.37 3.20
CA PRO A 409 -13.78 8.76 2.83
C PRO A 409 -14.90 7.88 3.43
N ASN A 410 -14.60 6.62 3.75
CA ASN A 410 -15.59 5.69 4.30
C ASN A 410 -15.74 5.81 5.84
N VAL A 411 -14.83 6.53 6.51
CA VAL A 411 -14.86 6.76 7.95
C VAL A 411 -15.58 8.07 8.24
N GLN A 412 -16.70 8.00 8.96
CA GLN A 412 -17.49 9.19 9.34
C GLN A 412 -16.97 9.85 10.64
N LYS A 413 -16.29 9.08 11.49
CA LYS A 413 -15.74 9.60 12.75
C LYS A 413 -14.64 10.63 12.44
N LYS A 414 -14.83 11.85 12.94
CA LYS A 414 -13.78 12.86 12.92
C LYS A 414 -12.81 12.68 14.08
N THR A 415 -11.56 12.98 13.83
CA THR A 415 -10.46 12.88 14.80
C THR A 415 -9.65 14.18 14.82
N THR A 416 -8.82 14.33 15.84
CA THR A 416 -7.84 15.42 15.99
C THR A 416 -6.49 15.00 15.40
N PHE A 417 -5.55 15.93 15.21
CA PHE A 417 -4.19 15.56 14.82
C PHE A 417 -3.51 14.65 15.85
N VAL A 418 -3.76 14.89 17.14
CA VAL A 418 -3.16 14.12 18.23
C VAL A 418 -3.65 12.67 18.23
N ASP A 419 -4.93 12.46 17.94
CA ASP A 419 -5.57 11.14 18.00
C ASP A 419 -5.55 10.41 16.67
N TYR A 420 -5.28 11.10 15.55
CA TYR A 420 -5.35 10.53 14.20
C TYR A 420 -4.48 9.27 14.05
N TYR A 421 -3.24 9.34 14.52
CA TYR A 421 -2.33 8.21 14.43
C TYR A 421 -2.77 7.03 15.29
N THR A 422 -3.29 7.28 16.46
CA THR A 422 -3.87 6.24 17.34
C THR A 422 -5.08 5.57 16.67
N ASP A 423 -5.95 6.35 16.04
CA ASP A 423 -7.09 5.82 15.28
C ASP A 423 -6.63 4.99 14.08
N LEU A 424 -5.59 5.43 13.36
CA LEU A 424 -4.98 4.68 12.25
C LEU A 424 -4.40 3.33 12.71
N VAL A 425 -3.59 3.33 13.76
CA VAL A 425 -3.02 2.09 14.33
C VAL A 425 -4.11 1.16 14.83
N SER A 426 -5.15 1.70 15.46
CA SER A 426 -6.31 0.92 15.92
C SER A 426 -7.07 0.28 14.76
N GLN A 427 -7.22 0.97 13.63
CA GLN A 427 -7.82 0.43 12.40
C GLN A 427 -6.99 -0.74 11.87
N VAL A 428 -5.66 -0.59 11.80
CA VAL A 428 -4.74 -1.65 11.35
C VAL A 428 -4.85 -2.87 12.27
N ALA A 429 -4.75 -2.68 13.59
CA ALA A 429 -4.84 -3.76 14.57
C ALA A 429 -6.20 -4.51 14.49
N ASN A 430 -7.31 -3.77 14.33
CA ASN A 430 -8.63 -4.39 14.17
C ASN A 430 -8.73 -5.22 12.88
N SER A 431 -8.20 -4.70 11.78
CA SER A 431 -8.17 -5.43 10.50
C SER A 431 -7.28 -6.68 10.59
N GLY A 432 -6.11 -6.57 11.24
CA GLY A 432 -5.23 -7.69 11.51
C GLY A 432 -5.90 -8.78 12.35
N TYR A 433 -6.63 -8.39 13.39
CA TYR A 433 -7.41 -9.34 14.19
C TYR A 433 -8.48 -10.09 13.38
N VAL A 434 -9.18 -9.40 12.48
CA VAL A 434 -10.20 -10.01 11.61
C VAL A 434 -9.55 -11.02 10.67
N PHE A 435 -8.46 -10.67 9.97
CA PHE A 435 -7.77 -11.60 9.08
C PHE A 435 -7.21 -12.80 9.81
N ARG A 436 -6.60 -12.60 10.97
CA ARG A 436 -6.09 -13.71 11.81
C ARG A 436 -7.21 -14.65 12.26
N SER A 437 -8.35 -14.11 12.67
CA SER A 437 -9.50 -14.92 13.08
C SER A 437 -10.05 -15.76 11.92
N ILE A 438 -10.12 -15.19 10.71
CA ILE A 438 -10.55 -15.92 9.51
C ILE A 438 -9.51 -17.00 9.17
N TYR A 439 -8.22 -16.67 9.20
CA TYR A 439 -7.12 -17.61 8.94
C TYR A 439 -7.17 -18.80 9.89
N GLU A 440 -7.26 -18.58 11.21
CA GLU A 440 -7.34 -19.66 12.21
C GLU A 440 -8.55 -20.59 11.98
N ASN A 441 -9.71 -20.03 11.62
CA ASN A 441 -10.88 -20.81 11.26
C ASN A 441 -10.66 -21.61 9.96
N GLN A 442 -9.95 -21.02 9.00
CA GLN A 442 -9.69 -21.67 7.73
C GLN A 442 -8.68 -22.82 7.87
N VAL A 443 -7.66 -22.67 8.73
CA VAL A 443 -6.72 -23.76 9.07
C VAL A 443 -7.49 -24.98 9.60
N ASN A 444 -8.42 -24.78 10.53
CA ASN A 444 -9.25 -25.89 11.04
C ASN A 444 -10.07 -26.58 9.91
N THR A 445 -10.56 -25.80 8.95
CA THR A 445 -11.30 -26.33 7.79
C THR A 445 -10.40 -27.15 6.87
N VAL A 446 -9.18 -26.69 6.61
CA VAL A 446 -8.17 -27.39 5.82
C VAL A 446 -7.79 -28.70 6.51
N GLU A 447 -7.50 -28.69 7.82
CA GLU A 447 -7.17 -29.90 8.60
C GLU A 447 -8.31 -30.93 8.59
N ALA A 448 -9.56 -30.49 8.76
CA ALA A 448 -10.73 -31.37 8.69
C ALA A 448 -10.88 -32.01 7.30
N THR A 449 -10.65 -31.23 6.23
CA THR A 449 -10.75 -31.70 4.86
C THR A 449 -9.60 -32.66 4.53
N GLN A 450 -8.38 -32.38 5.00
CA GLN A 450 -7.23 -33.25 4.86
C GLN A 450 -7.47 -34.59 5.58
N SER A 451 -7.97 -34.57 6.80
CA SER A 451 -8.31 -35.77 7.56
C SER A 451 -9.37 -36.62 6.84
N ALA A 452 -10.38 -35.98 6.24
CA ALA A 452 -11.38 -36.68 5.42
C ALA A 452 -10.79 -37.31 4.16
N ARG A 453 -9.81 -36.62 3.53
CA ARG A 453 -9.06 -37.11 2.36
C ARG A 453 -8.23 -38.34 2.72
N GLU A 454 -7.53 -38.32 3.85
CA GLU A 454 -6.70 -39.42 4.35
C GLU A 454 -7.54 -40.65 4.73
N GLN A 455 -8.74 -40.47 5.27
CA GLN A 455 -9.66 -41.60 5.57
C GLN A 455 -10.11 -42.35 4.31
N VAL A 456 -10.16 -41.68 3.16
CA VAL A 456 -10.59 -42.31 1.90
C VAL A 456 -9.43 -42.93 1.12
N VAL A 457 -8.23 -42.28 1.18
CA VAL A 457 -7.04 -42.68 0.41
C VAL A 457 -6.02 -43.38 1.26
N GLY A 458 -6.04 -43.12 2.58
CA GLY A 458 -5.08 -43.69 3.53
C GLY A 458 -5.30 -45.19 3.73
N VAL A 459 -4.25 -45.95 3.54
CA VAL A 459 -4.25 -47.38 3.90
C VAL A 459 -4.14 -47.46 5.40
N SER A 460 -5.11 -48.15 6.06
CA SER A 460 -5.05 -48.42 7.48
C SER A 460 -3.78 -49.20 7.77
N THR A 461 -2.92 -48.68 8.66
CA THR A 461 -1.68 -49.36 9.11
C THR A 461 -1.98 -50.75 9.62
N ASP A 462 -3.17 -50.95 10.22
CA ASP A 462 -3.64 -52.24 10.73
C ASP A 462 -4.04 -53.22 9.61
N GLU A 463 -4.61 -52.69 8.49
CA GLU A 463 -4.91 -53.51 7.31
C GLU A 463 -3.64 -53.89 6.54
N GLU A 464 -2.68 -52.97 6.39
CA GLU A 464 -1.37 -53.26 5.82
C GLU A 464 -0.59 -54.27 6.62
N LEU A 465 -0.57 -54.09 7.95
CA LEU A 465 0.06 -55.06 8.88
C LEU A 465 -0.62 -56.43 8.77
N SER A 466 -1.95 -56.47 8.75
CA SER A 466 -2.72 -57.71 8.54
C SER A 466 -2.44 -58.35 7.18
N ASN A 467 -2.33 -57.57 6.14
CA ASN A 467 -2.00 -58.09 4.82
C ASN A 467 -0.54 -58.57 4.72
N MET A 468 0.41 -57.82 5.33
CA MET A 468 1.80 -58.27 5.46
C MET A 468 1.92 -59.63 6.23
N ILE A 469 1.19 -59.76 7.32
CA ILE A 469 1.16 -60.97 8.12
C ILE A 469 0.52 -62.13 7.28
N LYS A 470 -0.54 -61.88 6.53
CA LYS A 470 -1.15 -62.86 5.62
C LYS A 470 -0.19 -63.29 4.52
N PHE A 471 0.53 -62.33 3.91
CA PHE A 471 1.53 -62.62 2.89
C PHE A 471 2.75 -63.37 3.46
N GLN A 472 3.23 -63.05 4.65
CA GLN A 472 4.29 -63.79 5.35
C GLN A 472 3.87 -65.23 5.71
N ASN A 473 2.60 -65.44 6.04
CA ASN A 473 2.09 -66.77 6.37
C ASN A 473 1.75 -67.61 5.11
N ALA A 474 1.72 -67.00 3.94
CA ALA A 474 1.47 -67.68 2.65
C ALA A 474 2.75 -68.15 1.95
N TYR A 475 3.90 -67.70 2.42
CA TYR A 475 5.25 -68.19 2.01
C TYR A 475 5.77 -69.21 3.03
#